data_6731c5a2c0100c44f07c6d204f1ffbdb
#
_entry.id   6731c5a2c0100c44f07c6d204f1ffbdb
#
_cell.length_a   1.000
_cell.length_b   1.000
_cell.length_c   1.000
_cell.angle_alpha   90.00
_cell.angle_beta   90.00
_cell.angle_gamma   90.00
#
_symmetry.space_group_name_H-M   'P 1'
#
loop_
_entity.id
_entity.type
_entity.pdbx_description
1 polymer ?
#
loop_
_entity_poly.entity_id
_entity_poly.type
_entity_poly.pdbx_seq_one_letter_code
_entity_poly.pdbx_strand_id
1 'polypeptide(L)'
;DVKFDKDSVFLVTGGAGFIGSNLCEAILNLGYKVRCLDDLSTGNPKHVEMFEGNPNYTFIKGDIKDLDTCMKACEGVDYVLNQAAWGSVPRSIEMPIFYAQNNIVGTLNMMEAARQNGVKKFVYASSSSVYGDHPGLPKKEGIEGHVLSPYALTKKTDEEFGRLYKTLYGLDTYGMRYFNVFGR
;
A
#
# COMPACT_ATOMS: atom_id res chain seq x y z
N ASP A 1 -0.49 -22.40 8.61
CA ASP A 1 -0.42 -21.84 7.24
C ASP A 1 -1.77 -21.22 6.91
N VAL A 2 -1.77 -19.93 6.56
CA VAL A 2 -2.99 -19.26 6.08
C VAL A 2 -3.21 -19.73 4.64
N LYS A 3 -4.38 -20.34 4.41
CA LYS A 3 -4.79 -20.74 3.05
C LYS A 3 -5.86 -19.77 2.56
N PHE A 4 -5.64 -19.25 1.37
CA PHE A 4 -6.63 -18.46 0.63
C PHE A 4 -7.37 -19.35 -0.36
N ASP A 5 -8.56 -18.93 -0.80
CA ASP A 5 -9.27 -19.60 -1.88
C ASP A 5 -8.43 -19.56 -3.15
N LYS A 6 -8.44 -20.65 -3.93
CA LYS A 6 -7.58 -20.81 -5.12
C LYS A 6 -7.74 -19.70 -6.16
N ASP A 7 -8.94 -19.15 -6.27
CA ASP A 7 -9.26 -18.08 -7.22
C ASP A 7 -9.10 -16.67 -6.65
N SER A 8 -8.52 -16.54 -5.45
CA SER A 8 -8.30 -15.24 -4.82
C SER A 8 -7.49 -14.31 -5.69
N VAL A 9 -7.96 -13.06 -5.77
CA VAL A 9 -7.31 -11.98 -6.50
C VAL A 9 -6.70 -11.00 -5.52
N PHE A 10 -5.41 -10.78 -5.63
CA PHE A 10 -4.64 -9.82 -4.87
C PHE A 10 -4.34 -8.59 -5.72
N LEU A 11 -4.75 -7.42 -5.26
CA LEU A 11 -4.33 -6.16 -5.86
C LEU A 11 -3.12 -5.62 -5.11
N VAL A 12 -2.01 -5.45 -5.80
CA VAL A 12 -0.79 -4.82 -5.28
C VAL A 12 -0.65 -3.44 -5.93
N THR A 13 -0.82 -2.38 -5.17
CA THR A 13 -0.52 -1.03 -5.65
C THR A 13 0.95 -0.73 -5.41
N GLY A 14 1.58 0.03 -6.30
CA GLY A 14 3.03 0.20 -6.25
C GLY A 14 3.80 -1.07 -6.59
N GLY A 15 3.18 -1.95 -7.37
CA GLY A 15 3.74 -3.28 -7.71
C GLY A 15 4.95 -3.24 -8.63
N ALA A 16 5.26 -2.11 -9.25
CA ALA A 16 6.50 -1.89 -9.99
C ALA A 16 7.66 -1.39 -9.10
N GLY A 17 7.39 -1.05 -7.84
CA GLY A 17 8.39 -0.70 -6.84
C GLY A 17 9.11 -1.93 -6.28
N PHE A 18 10.13 -1.67 -5.44
CA PHE A 18 10.95 -2.73 -4.83
C PHE A 18 10.10 -3.70 -3.97
N ILE A 19 9.37 -3.18 -3.00
CA ILE A 19 8.56 -4.02 -2.11
C ILE A 19 7.41 -4.67 -2.91
N GLY A 20 6.70 -3.87 -3.71
CA GLY A 20 5.53 -4.34 -4.45
C GLY A 20 5.84 -5.45 -5.45
N SER A 21 6.96 -5.37 -6.17
CA SER A 21 7.36 -6.42 -7.12
C SER A 21 7.70 -7.75 -6.45
N ASN A 22 8.37 -7.70 -5.30
CA ASN A 22 8.63 -8.89 -4.50
C ASN A 22 7.35 -9.54 -3.96
N LEU A 23 6.35 -8.72 -3.57
CA LEU A 23 5.03 -9.22 -3.18
C LEU A 23 4.30 -9.87 -4.36
N CYS A 24 4.32 -9.25 -5.55
CA CYS A 24 3.75 -9.83 -6.76
C CYS A 24 4.36 -11.20 -7.06
N GLU A 25 5.70 -11.29 -7.05
CA GLU A 25 6.41 -12.54 -7.28
C GLU A 25 6.01 -13.63 -6.28
N ALA A 26 6.00 -13.29 -4.99
CA ALA A 26 5.66 -14.24 -3.94
C ALA A 26 4.22 -14.77 -4.07
N ILE A 27 3.26 -13.89 -4.38
CA ILE A 27 1.86 -14.27 -4.54
C ILE A 27 1.67 -15.16 -5.77
N LEU A 28 2.31 -14.80 -6.90
CA LEU A 28 2.28 -15.61 -8.13
C LEU A 28 2.89 -16.99 -7.92
N ASN A 29 4.01 -17.08 -7.19
CA ASN A 29 4.66 -18.35 -6.87
C ASN A 29 3.79 -19.26 -5.97
N LEU A 30 2.89 -18.68 -5.19
CA LEU A 30 1.88 -19.41 -4.43
C LEU A 30 0.67 -19.86 -5.28
N GLY A 31 0.61 -19.45 -6.55
CA GLY A 31 -0.43 -19.85 -7.50
C GLY A 31 -1.69 -18.97 -7.49
N TYR A 32 -1.65 -17.81 -6.82
CA TYR A 32 -2.76 -16.86 -6.79
C TYR A 32 -2.70 -15.85 -7.92
N LYS A 33 -3.80 -15.13 -8.13
CA LYS A 33 -3.91 -14.07 -9.13
C LYS A 33 -3.45 -12.73 -8.55
N VAL A 34 -2.65 -12.01 -9.32
CA VAL A 34 -2.14 -10.68 -8.98
C VAL A 34 -2.62 -9.66 -10.00
N ARG A 35 -3.16 -8.57 -9.49
CA ARG A 35 -3.40 -7.35 -10.25
C ARG A 35 -2.46 -6.29 -9.71
N CYS A 36 -1.60 -5.75 -10.56
CA CYS A 36 -0.65 -4.68 -10.21
C CYS A 36 -1.18 -3.34 -10.69
N LEU A 37 -1.28 -2.37 -9.80
CA LEU A 37 -1.61 -0.98 -10.11
C LEU A 37 -0.39 -0.09 -9.81
N ASP A 38 0.15 0.55 -10.82
CA ASP A 38 1.30 1.45 -10.68
C ASP A 38 1.27 2.52 -11.77
N ASP A 39 1.63 3.75 -11.45
CA ASP A 39 1.72 4.84 -12.42
C ASP A 39 3.09 4.94 -13.10
N LEU A 40 4.05 4.12 -12.64
CA LEU A 40 5.46 4.09 -13.10
C LEU A 40 6.22 5.40 -12.84
N SER A 41 5.75 6.26 -11.94
CA SER A 41 6.43 7.52 -11.62
C SER A 41 7.79 7.29 -10.92
N THR A 42 7.88 6.24 -10.10
CA THR A 42 9.12 5.79 -9.44
C THR A 42 9.38 4.29 -9.61
N GLY A 43 8.38 3.55 -10.05
CA GLY A 43 8.48 2.10 -10.30
C GLY A 43 9.39 1.80 -11.50
N ASN A 44 10.00 0.61 -11.48
CA ASN A 44 10.82 0.13 -12.58
C ASN A 44 9.97 -0.70 -13.54
N PRO A 45 9.82 -0.29 -14.83
CA PRO A 45 9.06 -1.05 -15.82
C PRO A 45 9.50 -2.52 -15.93
N LYS A 46 10.77 -2.82 -15.71
CA LYS A 46 11.29 -4.20 -15.73
C LYS A 46 10.63 -5.10 -14.69
N HIS A 47 10.16 -4.54 -13.58
CA HIS A 47 9.42 -5.30 -12.57
C HIS A 47 8.00 -5.70 -13.04
N VAL A 48 7.48 -5.03 -14.05
CA VAL A 48 6.24 -5.41 -14.72
C VAL A 48 6.53 -6.44 -15.82
N GLU A 49 7.54 -6.17 -16.63
CA GLU A 49 7.96 -7.01 -17.76
C GLU A 49 8.32 -8.44 -17.31
N MET A 50 8.92 -8.60 -16.12
CA MET A 50 9.30 -9.92 -15.59
C MET A 50 8.11 -10.88 -15.40
N PHE A 51 6.89 -10.37 -15.33
CA PHE A 51 5.67 -11.17 -15.21
C PHE A 51 4.85 -11.23 -16.50
N GLU A 52 5.37 -10.64 -17.58
CA GLU A 52 4.69 -10.64 -18.88
C GLU A 52 4.42 -12.07 -19.36
N GLY A 53 3.20 -12.30 -19.84
CA GLY A 53 2.79 -13.64 -20.27
C GLY A 53 2.34 -14.59 -19.17
N ASN A 54 2.48 -14.21 -17.88
CA ASN A 54 1.92 -15.01 -16.80
C ASN A 54 0.38 -14.85 -16.77
N PRO A 55 -0.42 -15.93 -16.95
CA PRO A 55 -1.88 -15.83 -17.02
C PRO A 55 -2.53 -15.35 -15.72
N ASN A 56 -1.81 -15.40 -14.60
CA ASN A 56 -2.29 -14.97 -13.30
C ASN A 56 -1.89 -13.52 -12.96
N TYR A 57 -1.16 -12.84 -13.86
CA TYR A 57 -0.72 -11.48 -13.65
C TYR A 57 -1.40 -10.50 -14.62
N THR A 58 -1.92 -9.40 -14.06
CA THR A 58 -2.49 -8.31 -14.86
C THR A 58 -1.88 -6.99 -14.38
N PHE A 59 -1.39 -6.19 -15.32
CA PHE A 59 -0.87 -4.85 -15.04
C PHE A 59 -1.88 -3.77 -15.44
N ILE A 60 -2.12 -2.82 -14.54
CA ILE A 60 -2.91 -1.62 -14.78
C ILE A 60 -2.00 -0.41 -14.55
N LYS A 61 -1.78 0.37 -15.59
CA LYS A 61 -1.10 1.67 -15.46
C LYS A 61 -2.12 2.70 -14.98
N GLY A 62 -1.92 3.22 -13.78
CA GLY A 62 -2.83 4.20 -13.20
C GLY A 62 -2.32 4.80 -11.90
N ASP A 63 -2.93 5.91 -11.52
CA ASP A 63 -2.57 6.70 -10.35
C ASP A 63 -3.62 6.52 -9.25
N ILE A 64 -3.21 6.18 -8.04
CA ILE A 64 -4.12 6.05 -6.89
C ILE A 64 -4.76 7.37 -6.45
N LYS A 65 -4.26 8.51 -6.93
CA LYS A 65 -4.92 9.81 -6.73
C LYS A 65 -6.22 9.95 -7.52
N ASP A 66 -6.43 9.10 -8.51
CA ASP A 66 -7.68 9.02 -9.28
C ASP A 66 -8.60 7.94 -8.70
N LEU A 67 -9.70 8.37 -8.09
CA LEU A 67 -10.66 7.47 -7.45
C LEU A 67 -11.28 6.48 -8.45
N ASP A 68 -11.61 6.93 -9.66
CA ASP A 68 -12.23 6.06 -10.67
C ASP A 68 -11.28 4.92 -11.08
N THR A 69 -9.99 5.22 -11.21
CA THR A 69 -8.94 4.22 -11.43
C THR A 69 -8.89 3.21 -10.29
N CYS A 70 -8.90 3.68 -9.04
CA CYS A 70 -8.91 2.82 -7.85
C CYS A 70 -10.15 1.92 -7.81
N MET A 71 -11.32 2.48 -8.11
CA MET A 71 -12.59 1.73 -8.15
C MET A 71 -12.54 0.58 -9.16
N LYS A 72 -12.09 0.86 -10.38
CA LYS A 72 -11.94 -0.16 -11.44
C LYS A 72 -10.89 -1.22 -11.05
N ALA A 73 -9.76 -0.79 -10.49
CA ALA A 73 -8.71 -1.72 -10.06
C ALA A 73 -9.17 -2.68 -8.96
N CYS A 74 -10.10 -2.26 -8.10
CA CYS A 74 -10.63 -3.09 -7.01
C CYS A 74 -11.78 -4.02 -7.40
N GLU A 75 -12.30 -3.93 -8.62
CA GLU A 75 -13.40 -4.81 -9.07
C GLU A 75 -13.00 -6.29 -8.99
N GLY A 76 -13.74 -7.09 -8.23
CA GLY A 76 -13.48 -8.52 -8.06
C GLY A 76 -12.22 -8.87 -7.27
N VAL A 77 -11.64 -7.92 -6.57
CA VAL A 77 -10.45 -8.11 -5.72
C VAL A 77 -10.85 -8.62 -4.35
N ASP A 78 -10.14 -9.62 -3.85
CA ASP A 78 -10.34 -10.17 -2.50
C ASP A 78 -9.45 -9.48 -1.47
N TYR A 79 -8.19 -9.20 -1.82
CA TYR A 79 -7.18 -8.67 -0.91
C TYR A 79 -6.41 -7.54 -1.57
N VAL A 80 -6.21 -6.44 -0.83
CA VAL A 80 -5.40 -5.30 -1.29
C VAL A 80 -4.12 -5.22 -0.47
N LEU A 81 -2.98 -5.14 -1.16
CA LEU A 81 -1.68 -4.79 -0.59
C LEU A 81 -1.27 -3.42 -1.13
N ASN A 82 -1.58 -2.37 -0.37
CA ASN A 82 -1.37 -0.99 -0.79
C ASN A 82 0.04 -0.52 -0.44
N GLN A 83 0.95 -0.61 -1.43
CA GLN A 83 2.36 -0.22 -1.30
C GLN A 83 2.66 1.09 -2.01
N ALA A 84 1.76 1.59 -2.88
CA ALA A 84 1.95 2.83 -3.62
C ALA A 84 2.07 4.03 -2.67
N ALA A 85 3.19 4.70 -2.71
CA ALA A 85 3.49 5.89 -1.92
C ALA A 85 4.78 6.55 -2.42
N TRP A 86 4.95 7.81 -2.06
CA TRP A 86 6.23 8.48 -2.17
C TRP A 86 6.97 8.41 -0.83
N GLY A 87 8.16 7.82 -0.85
CA GLY A 87 9.08 7.75 0.28
C GLY A 87 9.98 8.99 0.35
N SER A 88 10.90 9.01 1.31
CA SER A 88 11.86 10.09 1.57
C SER A 88 11.35 11.20 2.49
N VAL A 89 11.84 11.16 3.72
CA VAL A 89 11.59 12.21 4.73
C VAL A 89 12.10 13.57 4.26
N PRO A 90 13.36 13.73 3.76
CA PRO A 90 13.84 15.04 3.32
C PRO A 90 13.00 15.64 2.20
N ARG A 91 12.67 14.86 1.18
CA ARG A 91 11.85 15.36 0.07
C ARG A 91 10.44 15.75 0.50
N SER A 92 9.88 15.11 1.51
CA SER A 92 8.55 15.48 2.03
C SER A 92 8.55 16.87 2.68
N ILE A 93 9.68 17.30 3.23
CA ILE A 93 9.83 18.66 3.80
C ILE A 93 9.82 19.72 2.68
N GLU A 94 10.41 19.39 1.53
CA GLU A 94 10.44 20.28 0.36
C GLU A 94 9.08 20.32 -0.36
N MET A 95 8.34 19.23 -0.37
CA MET A 95 7.13 19.05 -1.17
C MET A 95 5.95 18.50 -0.34
N PRO A 96 5.53 19.14 0.76
CA PRO A 96 4.56 18.56 1.69
C PRO A 96 3.18 18.32 1.07
N ILE A 97 2.70 19.20 0.21
CA ILE A 97 1.39 19.06 -0.46
C ILE A 97 1.41 17.86 -1.40
N PHE A 98 2.48 17.70 -2.18
CA PHE A 98 2.65 16.56 -3.08
C PHE A 98 2.61 15.23 -2.32
N TYR A 99 3.28 15.15 -1.16
CA TYR A 99 3.27 13.95 -0.31
C TYR A 99 1.88 13.69 0.28
N ALA A 100 1.16 14.73 0.71
CA ALA A 100 -0.22 14.59 1.20
C ALA A 100 -1.15 14.05 0.11
N GLN A 101 -1.07 14.58 -1.11
CA GLN A 101 -1.89 14.12 -2.23
C GLN A 101 -1.63 12.65 -2.58
N ASN A 102 -0.37 12.25 -2.66
CA ASN A 102 -0.01 10.87 -3.01
C ASN A 102 -0.29 9.91 -1.85
N ASN A 103 0.18 10.22 -0.66
CA ASN A 103 0.18 9.27 0.46
C ASN A 103 -1.13 9.27 1.24
N ILE A 104 -1.79 10.42 1.42
CA ILE A 104 -3.07 10.50 2.14
C ILE A 104 -4.23 10.29 1.17
N VAL A 105 -4.38 11.18 0.19
CA VAL A 105 -5.51 11.10 -0.76
C VAL A 105 -5.47 9.78 -1.53
N GLY A 106 -4.30 9.38 -2.02
CA GLY A 106 -4.15 8.12 -2.75
C GLY A 106 -4.52 6.90 -1.90
N THR A 107 -4.05 6.83 -0.67
CA THR A 107 -4.38 5.71 0.24
C THR A 107 -5.85 5.73 0.62
N LEU A 108 -6.43 6.90 0.86
CA LEU A 108 -7.86 7.04 1.16
C LEU A 108 -8.73 6.60 -0.03
N ASN A 109 -8.37 6.97 -1.26
CA ASN A 109 -9.04 6.50 -2.48
C ASN A 109 -9.02 4.97 -2.57
N MET A 110 -7.89 4.36 -2.25
CA MET A 110 -7.78 2.90 -2.25
C MET A 110 -8.64 2.25 -1.16
N MET A 111 -8.69 2.80 0.04
CA MET A 111 -9.57 2.32 1.11
C MET A 111 -11.05 2.43 0.72
N GLU A 112 -11.43 3.56 0.12
CA GLU A 112 -12.79 3.78 -0.36
C GLU A 112 -13.17 2.79 -1.48
N ALA A 113 -12.30 2.60 -2.46
CA ALA A 113 -12.49 1.63 -3.52
C ALA A 113 -12.59 0.19 -2.98
N ALA A 114 -11.73 -0.17 -2.02
CA ALA A 114 -11.75 -1.48 -1.38
C ALA A 114 -13.06 -1.73 -0.63
N ARG A 115 -13.52 -0.75 0.15
CA ARG A 115 -14.78 -0.84 0.88
C ARG A 115 -15.97 -1.04 -0.05
N GLN A 116 -16.07 -0.24 -1.11
CA GLN A 116 -17.19 -0.29 -2.06
C GLN A 116 -17.22 -1.56 -2.90
N ASN A 117 -16.06 -2.19 -3.12
CA ASN A 117 -15.94 -3.44 -3.87
C ASN A 117 -15.94 -4.71 -2.98
N GLY A 118 -16.16 -4.58 -1.68
CA GLY A 118 -16.26 -5.71 -0.77
C GLY A 118 -14.93 -6.45 -0.56
N VAL A 119 -13.80 -5.77 -0.64
CA VAL A 119 -12.47 -6.33 -0.35
C VAL A 119 -12.45 -6.89 1.07
N LYS A 120 -11.94 -8.12 1.22
CA LYS A 120 -11.94 -8.85 2.49
C LYS A 120 -10.92 -8.29 3.49
N LYS A 121 -9.71 -7.95 3.00
CA LYS A 121 -8.65 -7.37 3.82
C LYS A 121 -7.86 -6.33 3.03
N PHE A 122 -7.50 -5.28 3.73
CA PHE A 122 -6.69 -4.16 3.20
C PHE A 122 -5.44 -4.00 4.04
N VAL A 123 -4.29 -4.39 3.49
CA VAL A 123 -2.98 -4.23 4.13
C VAL A 123 -2.27 -3.05 3.48
N TYR A 124 -1.73 -2.14 4.26
CA TYR A 124 -1.08 -0.95 3.72
C TYR A 124 0.28 -0.69 4.38
N ALA A 125 1.16 -0.07 3.60
CA ALA A 125 2.47 0.36 4.07
C ALA A 125 2.34 1.59 4.95
N SER A 126 2.54 1.43 6.26
CA SER A 126 2.89 2.51 7.17
C SER A 126 4.43 2.61 7.27
N SER A 127 4.95 3.22 8.30
CA SER A 127 6.38 3.46 8.44
C SER A 127 6.81 3.52 9.90
N SER A 128 8.03 3.09 10.18
CA SER A 128 8.66 3.30 11.49
C SER A 128 8.79 4.79 11.87
N SER A 129 8.73 5.69 10.89
CA SER A 129 8.77 7.15 11.13
C SER A 129 7.58 7.65 11.96
N VAL A 130 6.48 6.88 12.05
CA VAL A 130 5.32 7.23 12.90
C VAL A 130 5.63 7.16 14.40
N TYR A 131 6.68 6.45 14.81
CA TYR A 131 7.14 6.47 16.21
C TYR A 131 7.69 7.84 16.63
N GLY A 132 8.06 8.69 15.69
CA GLY A 132 8.45 10.07 15.96
C GLY A 132 9.64 10.20 16.89
N ASP A 133 9.57 11.19 17.78
CA ASP A 133 10.63 11.54 18.72
C ASP A 133 10.64 10.73 20.03
N HIS A 134 9.82 9.71 20.15
CA HIS A 134 9.83 8.86 21.35
C HIS A 134 11.21 8.23 21.56
N PRO A 135 11.85 8.44 22.74
CA PRO A 135 13.26 8.03 22.94
C PRO A 135 13.44 6.54 23.20
N GLY A 136 12.38 5.80 23.56
CA GLY A 136 12.47 4.40 23.96
C GLY A 136 12.91 3.45 22.84
N LEU A 137 13.75 2.49 23.20
CA LEU A 137 14.19 1.37 22.38
C LEU A 137 13.97 0.05 23.14
N PRO A 138 13.52 -1.03 22.47
CA PRO A 138 13.00 -1.04 21.10
C PRO A 138 11.71 -0.22 20.95
N LYS A 139 11.40 0.22 19.74
CA LYS A 139 10.11 0.87 19.44
C LYS A 139 8.96 -0.08 19.71
N LYS A 140 7.89 0.40 20.33
CA LYS A 140 6.70 -0.40 20.67
C LYS A 140 5.44 0.31 20.18
N GLU A 141 4.50 -0.47 19.67
CA GLU A 141 3.18 0.02 19.31
C GLU A 141 2.43 0.56 20.52
N GLY A 142 1.65 1.62 20.32
CA GLY A 142 0.90 2.29 21.39
C GLY A 142 1.73 3.27 22.24
N ILE A 143 3.03 3.41 21.96
CA ILE A 143 3.93 4.36 22.62
C ILE A 143 4.69 5.14 21.55
N GLU A 144 4.01 6.10 20.94
CA GLU A 144 4.56 6.97 19.90
C GLU A 144 4.79 8.38 20.45
N GLY A 145 5.81 9.05 19.91
CA GLY A 145 6.05 10.46 20.11
C GLY A 145 5.39 11.34 19.05
N HIS A 146 5.87 12.56 18.93
CA HIS A 146 5.42 13.48 17.88
C HIS A 146 6.13 13.14 16.56
N VAL A 147 5.38 13.11 15.45
CA VAL A 147 5.97 12.93 14.12
C VAL A 147 6.86 14.13 13.76
N LEU A 148 7.97 13.86 13.07
CA LEU A 148 9.01 14.85 12.80
C LEU A 148 9.09 15.28 11.32
N SER A 149 8.18 14.80 10.47
CA SER A 149 8.19 15.13 9.05
C SER A 149 6.79 15.05 8.44
N PRO A 150 6.55 15.74 7.29
CA PRO A 150 5.33 15.56 6.53
C PRO A 150 5.12 14.11 6.10
N TYR A 151 6.18 13.40 5.68
CA TYR A 151 6.09 11.97 5.34
C TYR A 151 5.54 11.14 6.51
N ALA A 152 6.12 11.30 7.71
CA ALA A 152 5.65 10.58 8.90
C ALA A 152 4.19 10.91 9.21
N LEU A 153 3.79 12.17 9.07
CA LEU A 153 2.40 12.60 9.27
C LEU A 153 1.46 11.95 8.26
N THR A 154 1.86 11.85 6.98
CA THR A 154 1.02 11.14 5.99
C THR A 154 0.78 9.69 6.39
N LYS A 155 1.80 9.00 6.87
CA LYS A 155 1.69 7.60 7.30
C LYS A 155 0.84 7.44 8.56
N LYS A 156 1.01 8.33 9.52
CA LYS A 156 0.16 8.37 10.73
C LYS A 156 -1.31 8.65 10.38
N THR A 157 -1.55 9.55 9.44
CA THR A 157 -2.91 9.85 8.94
C THR A 157 -3.52 8.63 8.26
N ASP A 158 -2.76 7.88 7.47
CA ASP A 158 -3.22 6.63 6.86
C ASP A 158 -3.64 5.61 7.93
N GLU A 159 -2.90 5.50 9.05
CA GLU A 159 -3.26 4.62 10.16
C GLU A 159 -4.59 5.03 10.81
N GLU A 160 -4.84 6.32 10.99
CA GLU A 160 -6.10 6.83 11.54
C GLU A 160 -7.27 6.57 10.57
N PHE A 161 -7.10 6.78 9.28
CA PHE A 161 -8.10 6.39 8.29
C PHE A 161 -8.35 4.88 8.27
N GLY A 162 -7.31 4.06 8.35
CA GLY A 162 -7.45 2.62 8.44
C GLY A 162 -8.30 2.19 9.63
N ARG A 163 -8.05 2.77 10.80
CA ARG A 163 -8.85 2.53 12.01
C ARG A 163 -10.31 2.94 11.83
N LEU A 164 -10.56 4.12 11.24
CA LEU A 164 -11.91 4.60 10.98
C LEU A 164 -12.66 3.73 9.96
N TYR A 165 -12.02 3.34 8.88
CA TYR A 165 -12.64 2.47 7.86
C TYR A 165 -13.01 1.10 8.43
N LYS A 166 -12.17 0.56 9.33
CA LYS A 166 -12.50 -0.67 10.06
C LYS A 166 -13.73 -0.47 10.97
N THR A 167 -13.77 0.61 11.73
CA THR A 167 -14.82 0.87 12.71
C THR A 167 -16.15 1.26 12.06
N LEU A 168 -16.11 2.13 11.06
CA LEU A 168 -17.30 2.70 10.44
C LEU A 168 -17.88 1.83 9.32
N TYR A 169 -17.01 1.19 8.55
CA TYR A 169 -17.41 0.48 7.33
C TYR A 169 -17.11 -1.03 7.36
N GLY A 170 -16.47 -1.52 8.40
CA GLY A 170 -16.13 -2.94 8.53
C GLY A 170 -15.02 -3.42 7.58
N LEU A 171 -14.26 -2.51 6.95
CA LEU A 171 -13.09 -2.88 6.16
C LEU A 171 -11.96 -3.36 7.08
N ASP A 172 -11.55 -4.61 6.96
CA ASP A 172 -10.51 -5.19 7.80
C ASP A 172 -9.13 -4.69 7.35
N THR A 173 -8.60 -3.68 8.05
CA THR A 173 -7.37 -2.96 7.71
C THR A 173 -6.20 -3.32 8.61
N TYR A 174 -4.99 -3.41 8.02
CA TYR A 174 -3.73 -3.69 8.72
C TYR A 174 -2.65 -2.74 8.22
N GLY A 175 -2.12 -1.89 9.09
CA GLY A 175 -1.00 -1.00 8.79
C GLY A 175 0.33 -1.63 9.20
N MET A 176 1.26 -1.75 8.27
CA MET A 176 2.58 -2.34 8.49
C MET A 176 3.62 -1.23 8.65
N ARG A 177 4.14 -1.03 9.84
CA ARG A 177 5.19 -0.03 10.12
C ARG A 177 6.56 -0.54 9.68
N TYR A 178 6.83 -0.42 8.39
CA TYR A 178 8.12 -0.85 7.84
C TYR A 178 9.27 -0.04 8.43
N PHE A 179 10.30 -0.75 8.83
CA PHE A 179 11.64 -0.22 9.07
C PHE A 179 12.42 -0.23 7.76
N ASN A 180 13.74 -0.36 7.81
CA ASN A 180 14.55 -0.46 6.60
C ASN A 180 14.36 -1.84 5.95
N VAL A 181 13.67 -1.87 4.82
CA VAL A 181 13.44 -3.09 4.05
C VAL A 181 14.60 -3.30 3.09
N PHE A 182 15.13 -4.51 3.06
CA PHE A 182 16.20 -4.92 2.17
C PHE A 182 15.92 -6.30 1.57
N GLY A 183 16.54 -6.61 0.43
CA GLY A 183 16.32 -7.87 -0.28
C GLY A 183 16.87 -7.80 -1.70
N ARG A 184 16.49 -8.81 -2.50
CA ARG A 184 16.85 -8.92 -3.93
C ARG A 184 16.04 -7.98 -4.78
#